data_eedaedde6915678114cbdac4ce8ea2f0
#
_entry.id   eedaedde6915678114cbdac4ce8ea2f0
#
_cell.length_a   1.000
_cell.length_b   1.000
_cell.length_c   1.000
_cell.angle_alpha   90.00
_cell.angle_beta   90.00
_cell.angle_gamma   90.00
#
_symmetry.space_group_name_H-M   'P 1'
#
loop_
_entity.id
_entity.type
_entity.pdbx_description
1 polymer ?
#
loop_
_entity_poly.entity_id
_entity_poly.type
_entity_poly.pdbx_seq_one_letter_code
_entity_poly.pdbx_strand_id
1 'polypeptide(L)'
;MIALQRILPFAAVWLLLSLSSFHSIAPATPEWGFFAHKRINRLAVLTLPPQMMAFFKPNIDYITDHAVDPDMRRYASKHEAPRHYIDLDNYGPPFDKLPRQRLEAMQYFTEIWVVKNTGDSVQLFGNQMPVAETLLPDYKKYFNTQVLPRLYADDEMLDTDSLASFLARHDLPTDFKAAFFRDRMSEHGNLPWNLQRMQRDLTEAFRRRDSKRILRLCSDMGHYIGDAHVPLHTTSNYNGQKTGQHGIHGFWESRIPELFADENYDYFVGKPEYVAKPTDWFWDMVFASNTMVDSLLTIERALRMTFPPDRQSCPDMRNGRAVLAPCRDFSAA
;
A
#
# COMPACT_ATOMS: atom_id res chain seq x y z
N MET A 1 -47.84 -42.39 -40.40
CA MET A 1 -47.00 -41.37 -41.00
C MET A 1 -47.56 -39.98 -40.58
N ILE A 2 -47.14 -39.40 -39.54
CA ILE A 2 -47.24 -37.95 -39.12
C ILE A 2 -46.77 -37.92 -37.65
N ALA A 3 -45.53 -37.69 -37.40
CA ALA A 3 -44.97 -37.21 -36.14
C ALA A 3 -43.43 -37.18 -36.16
N LEU A 4 -42.83 -36.43 -37.07
CA LEU A 4 -41.34 -36.26 -37.02
C LEU A 4 -40.87 -34.90 -37.56
N GLN A 5 -41.64 -33.80 -37.42
CA GLN A 5 -41.24 -32.53 -38.00
C GLN A 5 -41.33 -31.30 -37.05
N ARG A 6 -41.30 -31.48 -35.72
CA ARG A 6 -41.37 -30.31 -34.81
C ARG A 6 -40.34 -30.26 -33.67
N ILE A 7 -39.20 -30.93 -33.72
CA ILE A 7 -38.22 -30.94 -32.64
C ILE A 7 -36.88 -30.19 -32.99
N LEU A 8 -36.69 -29.78 -34.24
CA LEU A 8 -35.40 -29.19 -34.66
C LEU A 8 -35.16 -27.68 -34.44
N PRO A 9 -36.13 -26.78 -34.14
CA PRO A 9 -35.79 -25.38 -33.92
C PRO A 9 -35.40 -25.03 -32.46
N PHE A 10 -35.70 -25.90 -31.46
CA PHE A 10 -35.38 -25.56 -30.07
C PHE A 10 -33.96 -25.93 -29.64
N ALA A 11 -33.33 -26.92 -30.23
CA ALA A 11 -31.96 -27.32 -29.92
C ALA A 11 -30.90 -26.34 -30.45
N ALA A 12 -31.20 -25.70 -31.60
CA ALA A 12 -30.28 -24.69 -32.18
C ALA A 12 -30.24 -23.36 -31.43
N VAL A 13 -31.33 -22.97 -30.77
CA VAL A 13 -31.41 -21.76 -29.95
C VAL A 13 -30.66 -21.91 -28.62
N TRP A 14 -30.70 -23.11 -28.03
CA TRP A 14 -29.92 -23.39 -26.81
C TRP A 14 -28.42 -23.50 -27.05
N LEU A 15 -28.00 -23.94 -28.26
CA LEU A 15 -26.57 -23.99 -28.60
C LEU A 15 -25.96 -22.60 -28.88
N LEU A 16 -26.79 -21.64 -29.34
CA LEU A 16 -26.35 -20.25 -29.57
C LEU A 16 -26.34 -19.39 -28.29
N LEU A 17 -27.12 -19.76 -27.27
CA LEU A 17 -27.12 -19.06 -25.97
C LEU A 17 -26.03 -19.56 -25.01
N SER A 18 -25.47 -20.76 -25.25
CA SER A 18 -24.35 -21.28 -24.45
C SER A 18 -22.96 -20.77 -24.90
N LEU A 19 -22.88 -20.09 -26.06
CA LEU A 19 -21.62 -19.52 -26.58
C LEU A 19 -21.41 -18.04 -26.21
N SER A 20 -22.36 -17.41 -25.52
CA SER A 20 -22.27 -15.98 -25.14
C SER A 20 -21.83 -15.73 -23.69
N SER A 21 -21.43 -16.77 -22.96
CA SER A 21 -20.91 -16.63 -21.58
C SER A 21 -19.40 -16.81 -21.48
N PHE A 22 -18.66 -16.46 -22.53
CA PHE A 22 -17.26 -16.08 -22.31
C PHE A 22 -17.29 -14.70 -21.64
N HIS A 23 -17.40 -14.68 -20.33
CA HIS A 23 -16.92 -13.56 -19.56
C HIS A 23 -15.47 -13.37 -19.98
N SER A 24 -15.22 -12.37 -20.79
CA SER A 24 -13.88 -11.85 -20.97
C SER A 24 -13.42 -11.47 -19.57
N ILE A 25 -12.58 -12.31 -18.96
CA ILE A 25 -11.75 -11.90 -17.84
C ILE A 25 -11.08 -10.64 -18.36
N ALA A 26 -11.47 -9.48 -17.80
CA ALA A 26 -10.78 -8.25 -18.10
C ALA A 26 -9.31 -8.55 -17.78
N PRO A 27 -8.39 -8.42 -18.72
CA PRO A 27 -7.00 -8.66 -18.41
C PRO A 27 -6.62 -7.68 -17.33
N ALA A 28 -5.80 -8.18 -16.40
CA ALA A 28 -5.20 -7.39 -15.35
C ALA A 28 -4.80 -6.01 -15.91
N THR A 29 -5.15 -4.97 -15.15
CA THR A 29 -4.71 -3.60 -15.42
C THR A 29 -3.22 -3.61 -15.73
N PRO A 30 -2.74 -2.78 -16.68
CA PRO A 30 -1.34 -2.77 -17.08
C PRO A 30 -0.44 -2.61 -15.86
N GLU A 31 0.69 -3.29 -15.92
CA GLU A 31 1.76 -3.37 -14.92
C GLU A 31 2.41 -1.99 -14.66
N TRP A 32 1.66 -1.06 -14.05
CA TRP A 32 2.15 0.25 -13.70
C TRP A 32 3.13 0.13 -12.52
N GLY A 33 4.31 0.78 -12.61
CA GLY A 33 5.33 0.77 -11.56
C GLY A 33 6.32 -0.41 -11.62
N PHE A 34 5.99 -1.50 -12.28
CA PHE A 34 6.78 -2.73 -12.27
C PHE A 34 8.21 -2.57 -12.79
N PHE A 35 8.40 -1.73 -13.80
CA PHE A 35 9.73 -1.48 -14.36
C PHE A 35 10.68 -0.91 -13.30
N ALA A 36 10.26 0.12 -12.58
CA ALA A 36 11.09 0.80 -11.59
C ALA A 36 11.43 -0.14 -10.41
N HIS A 37 10.45 -0.85 -9.85
CA HIS A 37 10.68 -1.80 -8.76
C HIS A 37 11.63 -2.93 -9.13
N LYS A 38 11.47 -3.53 -10.32
CA LYS A 38 12.40 -4.55 -10.83
C LYS A 38 13.81 -4.00 -11.00
N ARG A 39 13.94 -2.78 -11.53
CA ARG A 39 15.24 -2.11 -11.72
C ARG A 39 15.91 -1.82 -10.37
N ILE A 40 15.20 -1.25 -9.42
CA ILE A 40 15.71 -0.93 -8.08
C ILE A 40 16.21 -2.20 -7.38
N ASN A 41 15.39 -3.25 -7.34
CA ASN A 41 15.76 -4.51 -6.69
C ASN A 41 16.98 -5.17 -7.32
N ARG A 42 17.07 -5.17 -8.66
CA ARG A 42 18.23 -5.71 -9.37
C ARG A 42 19.48 -4.93 -9.06
N LEU A 43 19.43 -3.60 -9.09
CA LEU A 43 20.58 -2.75 -8.79
C LEU A 43 21.01 -2.85 -7.34
N ALA A 44 20.07 -2.94 -6.40
CA ALA A 44 20.36 -3.13 -4.97
C ALA A 44 21.24 -4.38 -4.71
N VAL A 45 20.99 -5.48 -5.43
CA VAL A 45 21.86 -6.67 -5.31
C VAL A 45 23.29 -6.36 -5.72
N LEU A 46 23.50 -5.53 -6.75
CA LEU A 46 24.83 -5.19 -7.27
C LEU A 46 25.64 -4.25 -6.37
N THR A 47 24.98 -3.59 -5.41
CA THR A 47 25.65 -2.71 -4.42
C THR A 47 26.05 -3.44 -3.14
N LEU A 48 25.62 -4.69 -2.94
CA LEU A 48 25.85 -5.43 -1.71
C LEU A 48 27.34 -5.68 -1.43
N PRO A 49 27.76 -5.76 -0.15
CA PRO A 49 29.11 -6.14 0.23
C PRO A 49 29.48 -7.53 -0.31
N PRO A 50 30.76 -7.80 -0.61
CA PRO A 50 31.19 -9.08 -1.18
C PRO A 50 30.72 -10.32 -0.43
N GLN A 51 30.64 -10.25 0.90
CA GLN A 51 30.18 -11.35 1.74
C GLN A 51 28.70 -11.73 1.50
N MET A 52 27.87 -10.76 1.11
CA MET A 52 26.46 -10.97 0.77
C MET A 52 26.28 -11.37 -0.69
N MET A 53 27.17 -10.93 -1.57
CA MET A 53 27.11 -11.21 -3.00
C MET A 53 27.10 -12.70 -3.33
N ALA A 54 27.80 -13.53 -2.58
CA ALA A 54 27.83 -14.98 -2.79
C ALA A 54 26.43 -15.62 -2.70
N PHE A 55 25.55 -15.06 -1.87
CA PHE A 55 24.16 -15.52 -1.73
C PHE A 55 23.20 -14.80 -2.69
N PHE A 56 23.28 -13.48 -2.82
CA PHE A 56 22.28 -12.71 -3.54
C PHE A 56 22.50 -12.68 -5.07
N LYS A 57 23.74 -12.65 -5.54
CA LYS A 57 24.03 -12.57 -6.99
C LYS A 57 23.49 -13.77 -7.79
N PRO A 58 23.63 -15.03 -7.34
CA PRO A 58 23.00 -16.18 -8.01
C PRO A 58 21.48 -16.14 -8.02
N ASN A 59 20.86 -15.38 -7.11
CA ASN A 59 19.43 -15.23 -6.97
C ASN A 59 18.90 -13.87 -7.47
N ILE A 60 19.69 -13.12 -8.24
CA ILE A 60 19.36 -11.76 -8.69
C ILE A 60 18.08 -11.72 -9.53
N ASP A 61 17.85 -12.72 -10.37
CA ASP A 61 16.66 -12.79 -11.21
C ASP A 61 15.42 -13.05 -10.35
N TYR A 62 15.51 -13.90 -9.32
CA TYR A 62 14.42 -14.06 -8.33
C TYR A 62 14.09 -12.73 -7.66
N ILE A 63 15.09 -12.02 -7.11
CA ILE A 63 14.91 -10.72 -6.43
C ILE A 63 14.28 -9.69 -7.40
N THR A 64 14.68 -9.72 -8.67
CA THR A 64 14.15 -8.82 -9.71
C THR A 64 12.69 -9.13 -10.03
N ASP A 65 12.38 -10.39 -10.34
CA ASP A 65 11.06 -10.77 -10.82
C ASP A 65 9.99 -10.69 -9.73
N HIS A 66 10.35 -11.00 -8.48
CA HIS A 66 9.47 -10.92 -7.32
C HIS A 66 9.40 -9.52 -6.68
N ALA A 67 10.07 -8.52 -7.26
CA ALA A 67 9.98 -7.13 -6.81
C ALA A 67 8.55 -6.55 -6.88
N VAL A 68 7.69 -7.14 -7.70
CA VAL A 68 6.32 -6.67 -7.96
C VAL A 68 5.24 -7.52 -7.27
N ASP A 69 5.64 -8.54 -6.54
CA ASP A 69 4.71 -9.41 -5.81
C ASP A 69 3.81 -8.64 -4.82
N PRO A 70 4.29 -7.59 -4.10
CA PRO A 70 3.42 -6.78 -3.26
C PRO A 70 2.25 -6.16 -4.02
N ASP A 71 2.48 -5.57 -5.18
CA ASP A 71 1.42 -5.02 -6.03
C ASP A 71 0.43 -6.09 -6.50
N MET A 72 0.94 -7.26 -6.89
CA MET A 72 0.09 -8.38 -7.29
C MET A 72 -0.80 -8.85 -6.13
N ARG A 73 -0.31 -8.82 -4.89
CA ARG A 73 -1.07 -9.21 -3.69
C ARG A 73 -2.19 -8.24 -3.33
N ARG A 74 -2.14 -6.97 -3.77
CA ARG A 74 -3.23 -5.98 -3.55
C ARG A 74 -4.57 -6.46 -4.07
N TYR A 75 -4.57 -7.28 -5.11
CA TYR A 75 -5.80 -7.87 -5.67
C TYR A 75 -6.34 -9.05 -4.85
N ALA A 76 -5.52 -9.65 -4.01
CA ALA A 76 -5.87 -10.83 -3.22
C ALA A 76 -6.16 -10.51 -1.75
N SER A 77 -5.69 -9.38 -1.23
CA SER A 77 -5.80 -9.04 0.19
C SER A 77 -5.99 -7.53 0.41
N LYS A 78 -7.07 -7.17 1.11
CA LYS A 78 -7.31 -5.78 1.53
C LYS A 78 -6.23 -5.22 2.48
N HIS A 79 -5.50 -6.10 3.18
CA HIS A 79 -4.43 -5.71 4.08
C HIS A 79 -3.12 -5.39 3.36
N GLU A 80 -3.00 -5.66 2.07
CA GLU A 80 -1.80 -5.38 1.31
C GLU A 80 -1.73 -3.91 0.90
N ALA A 81 -2.81 -3.35 0.35
CA ALA A 81 -2.83 -1.98 -0.16
C ALA A 81 -2.30 -0.93 0.85
N PRO A 82 -2.69 -0.94 2.15
CA PRO A 82 -2.20 0.05 3.11
C PRO A 82 -0.70 -0.01 3.39
N ARG A 83 0.00 -1.05 2.97
CA ARG A 83 1.44 -1.22 3.19
C ARG A 83 2.30 -0.41 2.23
N HIS A 84 1.71 0.03 1.10
CA HIS A 84 2.38 0.72 0.02
C HIS A 84 2.47 2.24 0.24
N TYR A 85 1.67 2.82 1.13
CA TYR A 85 1.55 4.27 1.28
C TYR A 85 1.35 4.69 2.74
N ILE A 86 1.43 5.99 2.93
CA ILE A 86 1.02 6.68 4.16
C ILE A 86 0.47 8.06 3.80
N ASP A 87 -0.81 8.29 4.02
CA ASP A 87 -1.45 9.59 3.81
C ASP A 87 -1.13 10.53 4.97
N LEU A 88 0.05 11.14 4.97
CA LEU A 88 0.49 12.01 6.08
C LEU A 88 -0.47 13.15 6.35
N ASP A 89 -1.14 13.67 5.30
CA ASP A 89 -2.16 14.70 5.42
C ASP A 89 -3.40 14.25 6.22
N ASN A 90 -3.69 12.95 6.29
CA ASN A 90 -4.77 12.39 7.10
C ASN A 90 -4.34 12.06 8.53
N TYR A 91 -3.05 11.82 8.75
CA TYR A 91 -2.51 11.65 10.10
C TYR A 91 -2.34 13.01 10.82
N GLY A 92 -2.18 14.09 10.06
CA GLY A 92 -2.10 15.45 10.56
C GLY A 92 -0.75 15.82 11.18
N PRO A 93 -0.34 17.12 11.07
CA PRO A 93 0.83 17.64 11.75
C PRO A 93 0.57 17.79 13.27
N PRO A 94 1.62 17.82 14.11
CA PRO A 94 3.04 17.70 13.71
C PRO A 94 3.49 16.25 13.57
N PHE A 95 4.15 15.95 12.45
CA PHE A 95 4.56 14.57 12.10
C PHE A 95 5.64 13.99 13.01
N ASP A 96 6.38 14.81 13.73
CA ASP A 96 7.36 14.38 14.72
C ASP A 96 6.72 13.71 15.95
N LYS A 97 5.43 13.97 16.21
CA LYS A 97 4.65 13.37 17.29
C LYS A 97 3.98 12.05 16.92
N LEU A 98 4.05 11.64 15.66
CA LEU A 98 3.50 10.35 15.26
C LEU A 98 4.21 9.20 15.99
N PRO A 99 3.48 8.21 16.55
CA PRO A 99 4.09 7.06 17.21
C PRO A 99 5.00 6.29 16.24
N ARG A 100 6.29 6.20 16.58
CA ARG A 100 7.28 5.53 15.71
C ARG A 100 7.19 4.02 15.78
N GLN A 101 6.78 3.48 16.92
CA GLN A 101 6.63 2.04 17.11
C GLN A 101 5.26 1.57 16.61
N ARG A 102 5.26 0.49 15.81
CA ARG A 102 4.03 -0.02 15.17
C ARG A 102 2.90 -0.31 16.17
N LEU A 103 3.20 -0.98 17.28
CA LEU A 103 2.17 -1.32 18.28
C LEU A 103 1.58 -0.08 18.94
N GLU A 104 2.40 0.92 19.25
CA GLU A 104 1.95 2.20 19.80
C GLU A 104 1.08 2.95 18.78
N ALA A 105 1.46 2.94 17.50
CA ALA A 105 0.66 3.52 16.44
C ALA A 105 -0.69 2.82 16.29
N MET A 106 -0.73 1.49 16.33
CA MET A 106 -1.98 0.73 16.31
C MET A 106 -2.89 1.10 17.50
N GLN A 107 -2.33 1.20 18.70
CA GLN A 107 -3.08 1.61 19.90
C GLN A 107 -3.61 3.05 19.80
N TYR A 108 -2.86 3.94 19.17
CA TYR A 108 -3.20 5.35 19.02
C TYR A 108 -4.20 5.61 17.89
N PHE A 109 -4.07 4.94 16.76
CA PHE A 109 -4.89 5.17 15.57
C PHE A 109 -6.05 4.20 15.40
N THR A 110 -6.22 3.21 16.28
CA THR A 110 -7.44 2.39 16.31
C THR A 110 -8.47 3.10 17.19
N GLU A 111 -9.57 3.50 16.60
CA GLU A 111 -10.67 4.14 17.28
C GLU A 111 -11.60 3.08 17.90
N ILE A 112 -11.93 3.21 19.17
CA ILE A 112 -12.94 2.38 19.85
C ILE A 112 -14.24 3.16 19.93
N TRP A 113 -15.31 2.56 19.41
CA TRP A 113 -16.64 3.13 19.34
C TRP A 113 -17.66 2.27 20.08
N VAL A 114 -18.67 2.91 20.63
CA VAL A 114 -19.85 2.24 21.20
C VAL A 114 -21.13 2.77 20.58
N VAL A 115 -22.14 1.90 20.47
CA VAL A 115 -23.49 2.27 20.05
C VAL A 115 -24.35 2.31 21.30
N LYS A 116 -24.82 3.51 21.64
CA LYS A 116 -25.73 3.70 22.81
C LYS A 116 -27.09 3.02 22.60
N ASN A 117 -27.84 2.84 23.67
CA ASN A 117 -29.21 2.32 23.59
C ASN A 117 -30.15 3.22 22.76
N THR A 118 -29.84 4.53 22.64
CA THR A 118 -30.51 5.48 21.73
C THR A 118 -30.28 5.21 20.25
N GLY A 119 -29.23 4.46 19.89
CA GLY A 119 -28.81 4.22 18.51
C GLY A 119 -27.62 5.07 18.07
N ASP A 120 -27.24 6.09 18.82
CA ASP A 120 -26.12 6.96 18.51
C ASP A 120 -24.78 6.24 18.71
N SER A 121 -23.80 6.49 17.82
CA SER A 121 -22.44 6.00 17.98
C SER A 121 -21.56 7.08 18.60
N VAL A 122 -20.77 6.70 19.60
CA VAL A 122 -19.86 7.59 20.33
C VAL A 122 -18.46 6.98 20.35
N GLN A 123 -17.45 7.78 20.01
CA GLN A 123 -16.05 7.39 20.13
C GLN A 123 -15.63 7.44 21.60
N LEU A 124 -15.01 6.36 22.09
CA LEU A 124 -14.44 6.30 23.44
C LEU A 124 -12.94 6.59 23.46
N PHE A 125 -12.20 5.99 22.52
CA PHE A 125 -10.73 6.08 22.45
C PHE A 125 -10.28 6.22 21.00
N GLY A 126 -9.06 6.74 20.80
CA GLY A 126 -8.42 6.94 19.52
C GLY A 126 -7.61 8.23 19.51
N ASN A 127 -7.04 8.60 18.36
CA ASN A 127 -6.19 9.79 18.24
C ASN A 127 -6.92 11.11 18.56
N GLN A 128 -8.22 11.22 18.27
CA GLN A 128 -9.05 12.39 18.60
C GLN A 128 -9.59 12.35 20.02
N MET A 129 -9.65 11.18 20.63
CA MET A 129 -10.06 10.93 22.01
C MET A 129 -8.97 10.13 22.72
N PRO A 130 -7.82 10.76 23.06
CA PRO A 130 -6.68 10.05 23.60
C PRO A 130 -7.00 9.45 24.96
N VAL A 131 -6.46 8.26 25.19
CA VAL A 131 -6.57 7.56 26.46
C VAL A 131 -5.85 8.36 27.54
N ALA A 132 -6.51 8.62 28.67
CA ALA A 132 -5.90 9.29 29.81
C ALA A 132 -4.64 8.52 30.29
N GLU A 133 -3.61 9.24 30.73
CA GLU A 133 -2.35 8.62 31.16
C GLU A 133 -2.54 7.59 32.28
N THR A 134 -3.44 7.87 33.21
CA THR A 134 -3.78 6.96 34.31
C THR A 134 -4.41 5.65 33.85
N LEU A 135 -5.11 5.67 32.72
CA LEU A 135 -5.81 4.52 32.13
C LEU A 135 -4.91 3.73 31.15
N LEU A 136 -3.87 4.36 30.65
CA LEU A 136 -3.06 3.85 29.55
C LEU A 136 -2.47 2.46 29.77
N PRO A 137 -1.95 2.06 30.95
CA PRO A 137 -1.43 0.71 31.16
C PRO A 137 -2.48 -0.38 30.98
N ASP A 138 -3.66 -0.18 31.55
CA ASP A 138 -4.77 -1.15 31.48
C ASP A 138 -5.40 -1.16 30.09
N TYR A 139 -5.49 0.01 29.42
CA TYR A 139 -5.92 0.09 28.03
C TYR A 139 -4.98 -0.67 27.10
N LYS A 140 -3.66 -0.54 27.26
CA LYS A 140 -2.68 -1.32 26.48
C LYS A 140 -2.88 -2.83 26.64
N LYS A 141 -3.17 -3.28 27.86
CA LYS A 141 -3.50 -4.69 28.13
C LYS A 141 -4.80 -5.10 27.46
N TYR A 142 -5.86 -4.30 27.59
CA TYR A 142 -7.15 -4.52 26.94
C TYR A 142 -6.98 -4.59 25.43
N PHE A 143 -6.30 -3.61 24.82
CA PHE A 143 -6.03 -3.54 23.40
C PHE A 143 -5.32 -4.81 22.89
N ASN A 144 -4.25 -5.22 23.54
CA ASN A 144 -3.46 -6.38 23.14
C ASN A 144 -4.22 -7.71 23.22
N THR A 145 -5.18 -7.82 24.12
CA THR A 145 -5.93 -9.06 24.34
C THR A 145 -7.29 -9.10 23.64
N GLN A 146 -7.94 -7.97 23.44
CA GLN A 146 -9.30 -7.91 22.90
C GLN A 146 -9.40 -7.29 21.51
N VAL A 147 -8.56 -6.28 21.19
CA VAL A 147 -8.62 -5.54 19.92
C VAL A 147 -7.63 -6.12 18.91
N LEU A 148 -6.37 -6.24 19.29
CA LEU A 148 -5.29 -6.66 18.38
C LEU A 148 -5.54 -8.00 17.69
N PRO A 149 -6.05 -9.06 18.34
CA PRO A 149 -6.37 -10.32 17.66
C PRO A 149 -7.45 -10.15 16.58
N ARG A 150 -8.43 -9.27 16.82
CA ARG A 150 -9.54 -9.00 15.91
C ARG A 150 -9.13 -8.18 14.70
N LEU A 151 -8.17 -7.24 14.86
CA LEU A 151 -7.53 -6.52 13.76
C LEU A 151 -6.92 -7.45 12.71
N TYR A 152 -6.41 -8.61 13.15
CA TYR A 152 -5.87 -9.62 12.23
C TYR A 152 -6.91 -10.61 11.69
N ALA A 153 -8.07 -10.68 12.33
CA ALA A 153 -9.16 -11.60 11.97
C ALA A 153 -10.25 -10.95 11.09
N ASP A 154 -10.10 -9.67 10.75
CA ASP A 154 -11.14 -8.89 10.04
C ASP A 154 -12.49 -8.80 10.77
N ASP A 155 -12.47 -8.92 12.08
CA ASP A 155 -13.65 -8.83 12.93
C ASP A 155 -13.64 -7.50 13.70
N GLU A 156 -14.36 -6.50 13.19
CA GLU A 156 -14.40 -5.16 13.76
C GLU A 156 -15.27 -5.05 15.01
N MET A 157 -16.07 -6.07 15.33
CA MET A 157 -16.93 -6.06 16.50
C MET A 157 -16.18 -6.44 17.76
N LEU A 158 -16.41 -5.70 18.84
CA LEU A 158 -15.82 -5.97 20.15
C LEU A 158 -16.83 -6.69 21.04
N ASP A 159 -16.31 -7.53 21.93
CA ASP A 159 -17.11 -8.13 22.99
C ASP A 159 -17.58 -7.05 23.98
N THR A 160 -18.90 -6.85 24.04
CA THR A 160 -19.53 -5.79 24.85
C THR A 160 -19.30 -5.98 26.34
N ASP A 161 -19.33 -7.23 26.84
CA ASP A 161 -19.16 -7.52 28.25
C ASP A 161 -17.71 -7.30 28.69
N SER A 162 -16.74 -7.66 27.82
CA SER A 162 -15.33 -7.41 28.06
C SER A 162 -15.03 -5.90 28.10
N LEU A 163 -15.59 -5.13 27.16
CA LEU A 163 -15.42 -3.67 27.14
C LEU A 163 -16.10 -3.02 28.34
N ALA A 164 -17.33 -3.40 28.66
CA ALA A 164 -18.07 -2.89 29.83
C ALA A 164 -17.32 -3.19 31.13
N SER A 165 -16.78 -4.40 31.29
CA SER A 165 -15.96 -4.77 32.44
C SER A 165 -14.66 -3.95 32.53
N PHE A 166 -14.06 -3.63 31.41
CA PHE A 166 -12.90 -2.74 31.39
C PHE A 166 -13.27 -1.32 31.79
N LEU A 167 -14.33 -0.74 31.23
CA LEU A 167 -14.79 0.62 31.51
C LEU A 167 -15.26 0.77 32.98
N ALA A 168 -16.01 -0.21 33.52
CA ALA A 168 -16.51 -0.20 34.91
C ALA A 168 -15.37 -0.14 35.95
N ARG A 169 -14.24 -0.82 35.69
CA ARG A 169 -13.07 -0.76 36.59
C ARG A 169 -12.43 0.63 36.70
N HIS A 170 -12.78 1.52 35.78
CA HIS A 170 -12.25 2.87 35.69
C HIS A 170 -13.31 3.95 35.81
N ASP A 171 -14.47 3.57 36.39
CA ASP A 171 -15.62 4.46 36.64
C ASP A 171 -16.11 5.18 35.34
N LEU A 172 -15.97 4.53 34.18
CA LEU A 172 -16.44 5.02 32.90
C LEU A 172 -17.82 4.48 32.53
N PRO A 173 -18.64 5.21 31.74
CA PRO A 173 -19.99 4.79 31.37
C PRO A 173 -20.02 3.46 30.61
N THR A 174 -20.96 2.59 30.97
CA THR A 174 -21.16 1.25 30.39
C THR A 174 -22.52 1.08 29.71
N ASP A 175 -23.28 2.18 29.51
CA ASP A 175 -24.62 2.14 28.89
C ASP A 175 -24.53 2.16 27.35
N PHE A 176 -24.29 0.99 26.76
CA PHE A 176 -24.24 0.76 25.30
C PHE A 176 -24.69 -0.67 24.96
N LYS A 177 -25.20 -0.85 23.73
CA LYS A 177 -25.68 -2.15 23.21
C LYS A 177 -24.73 -2.85 22.25
N ALA A 178 -23.74 -2.15 21.70
CA ALA A 178 -22.74 -2.72 20.82
C ALA A 178 -21.44 -1.91 20.92
N ALA A 179 -20.32 -2.56 20.60
CA ALA A 179 -19.00 -1.93 20.51
C ALA A 179 -18.26 -2.41 19.27
N PHE A 180 -17.50 -1.52 18.64
CA PHE A 180 -16.69 -1.84 17.47
C PHE A 180 -15.45 -0.95 17.44
N PHE A 181 -14.49 -1.31 16.59
CA PHE A 181 -13.33 -0.45 16.32
C PHE A 181 -13.23 -0.09 14.84
N ARG A 182 -12.44 0.96 14.55
CA ARG A 182 -12.02 1.37 13.20
C ARG A 182 -10.52 1.44 13.14
N ASP A 183 -9.93 0.75 12.18
CA ASP A 183 -8.49 0.78 11.92
C ASP A 183 -8.11 1.92 10.97
N ARG A 184 -7.77 3.07 11.55
CA ARG A 184 -7.37 4.25 10.76
C ARG A 184 -6.02 4.05 10.05
N MET A 185 -5.17 3.15 10.55
CA MET A 185 -3.91 2.83 9.87
C MET A 185 -4.12 2.06 8.57
N SER A 186 -5.10 1.15 8.53
CA SER A 186 -5.47 0.49 7.28
C SER A 186 -6.17 1.43 6.31
N GLU A 187 -6.89 2.44 6.81
CA GLU A 187 -7.54 3.45 5.96
C GLU A 187 -6.54 4.43 5.34
N HIS A 188 -5.55 4.88 6.13
CA HIS A 188 -4.62 5.95 5.73
C HIS A 188 -3.21 5.45 5.38
N GLY A 189 -3.01 4.14 5.34
CA GLY A 189 -1.74 3.53 5.01
C GLY A 189 -0.78 3.43 6.20
N ASN A 190 0.17 2.48 6.11
CA ASN A 190 1.05 2.14 7.22
C ASN A 190 2.49 1.79 6.79
N LEU A 191 2.95 2.32 5.66
CA LEU A 191 4.21 1.99 5.02
C LEU A 191 5.44 1.98 5.97
N PRO A 192 5.76 3.03 6.76
CA PRO A 192 6.96 3.01 7.61
C PRO A 192 6.86 1.96 8.73
N TRP A 193 5.67 1.71 9.27
CA TRP A 193 5.48 0.66 10.28
C TRP A 193 5.51 -0.75 9.67
N ASN A 194 5.09 -0.90 8.40
CA ASN A 194 5.25 -2.14 7.66
C ASN A 194 6.73 -2.47 7.43
N LEU A 195 7.55 -1.48 7.04
CA LEU A 195 9.00 -1.65 6.89
C LEU A 195 9.67 -2.10 8.20
N GLN A 196 9.27 -1.55 9.36
CA GLN A 196 9.75 -2.01 10.67
C GLN A 196 9.41 -3.49 10.93
N ARG A 197 8.18 -3.90 10.61
CA ARG A 197 7.76 -5.30 10.73
C ARG A 197 8.61 -6.20 9.84
N MET A 198 8.78 -5.81 8.58
CA MET A 198 9.56 -6.58 7.61
C MET A 198 11.02 -6.70 7.99
N GLN A 199 11.63 -5.64 8.52
CA GLN A 199 13.00 -5.68 9.03
C GLN A 199 13.17 -6.71 10.15
N ARG A 200 12.22 -6.77 11.10
CA ARG A 200 12.24 -7.79 12.17
C ARG A 200 12.09 -9.20 11.59
N ASP A 201 11.14 -9.38 10.67
CA ASP A 201 10.89 -10.66 10.01
C ASP A 201 12.11 -11.13 9.19
N LEU A 202 12.77 -10.21 8.50
CA LEU A 202 13.98 -10.47 7.73
C LEU A 202 15.16 -10.83 8.66
N THR A 203 15.34 -10.09 9.74
CA THR A 203 16.36 -10.39 10.75
C THR A 203 16.18 -11.82 11.31
N GLU A 204 14.95 -12.21 11.61
CA GLU A 204 14.65 -13.55 12.10
C GLU A 204 14.87 -14.62 11.00
N ALA A 205 14.54 -14.33 9.74
CA ALA A 205 14.82 -15.22 8.63
C ALA A 205 16.33 -15.47 8.46
N PHE A 206 17.17 -14.43 8.61
CA PHE A 206 18.64 -14.58 8.62
C PHE A 206 19.14 -15.41 9.81
N ARG A 207 18.61 -15.19 11.03
CA ARG A 207 18.97 -15.98 12.22
C ARG A 207 18.67 -17.46 12.02
N ARG A 208 17.56 -17.79 11.38
CA ARG A 208 17.14 -19.16 11.06
C ARG A 208 17.79 -19.72 9.81
N ARG A 209 18.55 -18.92 9.07
CA ARG A 209 19.16 -19.29 7.77
C ARG A 209 18.10 -19.80 6.76
N ASP A 210 16.89 -19.24 6.81
CA ASP A 210 15.80 -19.58 5.89
C ASP A 210 15.99 -18.83 4.56
N SER A 211 16.73 -19.43 3.64
CA SER A 211 17.09 -18.82 2.36
C SER A 211 15.88 -18.39 1.53
N LYS A 212 14.80 -19.19 1.49
CA LYS A 212 13.61 -18.87 0.71
C LYS A 212 12.89 -17.65 1.30
N ARG A 213 12.76 -17.61 2.62
CA ARG A 213 12.13 -16.50 3.33
C ARG A 213 12.97 -15.23 3.23
N ILE A 214 14.30 -15.33 3.29
CA ILE A 214 15.23 -14.19 3.08
C ILE A 214 14.99 -13.58 1.70
N LEU A 215 15.04 -14.38 0.63
CA LEU A 215 14.86 -13.88 -0.75
C LEU A 215 13.51 -13.20 -0.92
N ARG A 216 12.41 -13.83 -0.47
CA ARG A 216 11.08 -13.23 -0.56
C ARG A 216 10.98 -11.92 0.20
N LEU A 217 11.44 -11.88 1.46
CA LEU A 217 11.38 -10.67 2.27
C LEU A 217 12.26 -9.54 1.73
N CYS A 218 13.41 -9.87 1.12
CA CYS A 218 14.25 -8.87 0.46
C CYS A 218 13.58 -8.29 -0.78
N SER A 219 12.95 -9.14 -1.62
CA SER A 219 12.22 -8.68 -2.79
C SER A 219 11.06 -7.75 -2.40
N ASP A 220 10.23 -8.18 -1.43
CA ASP A 220 9.12 -7.40 -0.90
C ASP A 220 9.60 -6.08 -0.25
N MET A 221 10.67 -6.13 0.56
CA MET A 221 11.18 -4.95 1.26
C MET A 221 11.76 -3.91 0.30
N GLY A 222 12.43 -4.36 -0.76
CA GLY A 222 12.93 -3.45 -1.80
C GLY A 222 11.80 -2.73 -2.53
N HIS A 223 10.66 -3.39 -2.77
CA HIS A 223 9.46 -2.77 -3.30
C HIS A 223 8.97 -1.62 -2.39
N TYR A 224 8.69 -1.90 -1.11
CA TYR A 224 8.17 -0.89 -0.19
C TYR A 224 9.18 0.24 0.13
N ILE A 225 10.49 -0.04 0.05
CA ILE A 225 11.51 1.02 0.10
C ILE A 225 11.40 1.90 -1.14
N GLY A 226 11.16 1.33 -2.32
CA GLY A 226 10.87 2.08 -3.54
C GLY A 226 9.66 3.00 -3.36
N ASP A 227 8.53 2.46 -2.86
CA ASP A 227 7.31 3.22 -2.56
C ASP A 227 7.57 4.39 -1.60
N ALA A 228 8.39 4.17 -0.55
CA ALA A 228 8.72 5.21 0.42
C ALA A 228 9.48 6.39 -0.18
N HIS A 229 10.09 6.24 -1.36
CA HIS A 229 10.75 7.31 -2.11
C HIS A 229 9.86 7.99 -3.15
N VAL A 230 8.62 7.54 -3.31
CA VAL A 230 7.64 8.15 -4.22
C VAL A 230 6.82 9.20 -3.46
N PRO A 231 6.89 10.50 -3.81
CA PRO A 231 6.12 11.55 -3.14
C PRO A 231 4.62 11.24 -3.06
N LEU A 232 4.05 10.69 -4.13
CA LEU A 232 2.62 10.38 -4.22
C LEU A 232 2.17 9.22 -3.32
N HIS A 233 3.07 8.40 -2.79
CA HIS A 233 2.77 7.41 -1.75
C HIS A 233 2.72 8.02 -0.33
N THR A 234 2.89 9.35 -0.20
CA THR A 234 2.89 10.02 1.11
C THR A 234 1.74 11.01 1.31
N THR A 235 0.78 11.02 0.39
CA THR A 235 -0.39 11.92 0.40
C THR A 235 -1.66 11.24 -0.07
N SER A 236 -2.78 11.61 0.52
CA SER A 236 -4.09 11.17 0.09
C SER A 236 -4.50 11.73 -1.31
N ASN A 237 -3.75 12.69 -1.86
CA ASN A 237 -3.87 13.16 -3.25
C ASN A 237 -2.98 12.36 -4.22
N TYR A 238 -2.79 11.09 -3.96
CA TYR A 238 -1.81 10.22 -4.61
C TYR A 238 -1.91 10.18 -6.15
N ASN A 239 -3.09 10.37 -6.71
CA ASN A 239 -3.31 10.35 -8.18
C ASN A 239 -3.79 11.71 -8.73
N GLY A 240 -3.61 12.79 -7.96
CA GLY A 240 -4.03 14.14 -8.36
C GLY A 240 -5.54 14.36 -8.34
N GLN A 241 -6.31 13.45 -7.75
CA GLN A 241 -7.77 13.49 -7.75
C GLN A 241 -8.34 14.70 -6.98
N LYS A 242 -7.61 15.23 -6.01
CA LYS A 242 -7.99 16.45 -5.27
C LYS A 242 -7.60 17.74 -5.98
N THR A 243 -6.73 17.67 -7.00
CA THR A 243 -6.17 18.82 -7.70
C THR A 243 -6.47 18.82 -9.21
N GLY A 244 -7.28 17.86 -9.69
CA GLY A 244 -7.64 17.72 -11.10
C GLY A 244 -6.52 17.21 -12.00
N GLN A 245 -5.48 16.60 -11.42
CA GLN A 245 -4.29 16.08 -12.12
C GLN A 245 -4.33 14.55 -12.22
N HIS A 246 -5.49 13.99 -12.54
CA HIS A 246 -5.69 12.55 -12.61
C HIS A 246 -4.65 11.86 -13.50
N GLY A 247 -4.09 10.75 -12.97
CA GLY A 247 -3.09 9.94 -13.68
C GLY A 247 -1.64 10.35 -13.40
N ILE A 248 -1.40 11.38 -12.57
CA ILE A 248 -0.05 11.84 -12.22
C ILE A 248 0.78 10.73 -11.57
N HIS A 249 0.15 9.83 -10.80
CA HIS A 249 0.83 8.71 -10.15
C HIS A 249 1.52 7.80 -11.17
N GLY A 250 0.76 7.24 -12.11
CA GLY A 250 1.31 6.40 -13.16
C GLY A 250 2.25 7.16 -14.12
N PHE A 251 2.05 8.46 -14.29
CA PHE A 251 2.97 9.30 -15.06
C PHE A 251 4.35 9.37 -14.40
N TRP A 252 4.39 9.65 -13.10
CA TRP A 252 5.63 9.80 -12.34
C TRP A 252 6.34 8.47 -12.10
N GLU A 253 5.64 7.48 -11.58
CA GLU A 253 6.23 6.22 -11.11
C GLU A 253 6.54 5.24 -12.24
N SER A 254 5.77 5.29 -13.33
CA SER A 254 5.90 4.32 -14.42
C SER A 254 6.38 4.96 -15.72
N ARG A 255 5.64 5.94 -16.25
CA ARG A 255 5.90 6.44 -17.59
C ARG A 255 7.27 7.10 -17.72
N ILE A 256 7.65 7.94 -16.77
CA ILE A 256 8.95 8.63 -16.79
C ILE A 256 10.10 7.62 -16.68
N PRO A 257 10.14 6.69 -15.69
CA PRO A 257 11.18 5.69 -15.63
C PRO A 257 11.25 4.77 -16.85
N GLU A 258 10.10 4.32 -17.38
CA GLU A 258 10.06 3.48 -18.59
C GLU A 258 10.69 4.16 -19.81
N LEU A 259 10.49 5.46 -19.94
CA LEU A 259 10.99 6.22 -21.11
C LEU A 259 12.45 6.64 -20.98
N PHE A 260 12.92 6.94 -19.79
CA PHE A 260 14.17 7.68 -19.61
C PHE A 260 15.21 7.01 -18.71
N ALA A 261 14.84 5.99 -17.93
CA ALA A 261 15.76 5.45 -16.93
C ALA A 261 17.01 4.82 -17.54
N ASP A 262 16.88 4.13 -18.68
CA ASP A 262 18.02 3.47 -19.34
C ASP A 262 18.96 4.46 -20.02
N GLU A 263 18.45 5.60 -20.48
CA GLU A 263 19.21 6.58 -21.25
C GLU A 263 19.75 7.76 -20.40
N ASN A 264 19.00 8.13 -19.33
CA ASN A 264 19.22 9.41 -18.64
C ASN A 264 19.54 9.28 -17.15
N TYR A 265 19.29 8.11 -16.51
CA TYR A 265 19.52 7.99 -15.06
C TYR A 265 20.95 7.52 -14.80
N ASP A 266 21.59 8.17 -13.82
CA ASP A 266 22.88 7.73 -13.30
C ASP A 266 22.66 6.70 -12.17
N TYR A 267 23.21 5.50 -12.37
CA TYR A 267 23.12 4.40 -11.41
C TYR A 267 24.38 4.23 -10.55
N PHE A 268 25.31 5.17 -10.60
CA PHE A 268 26.50 5.17 -9.74
C PHE A 268 26.16 5.75 -8.37
N VAL A 269 25.59 4.91 -7.51
CA VAL A 269 25.09 5.31 -6.17
C VAL A 269 26.13 5.18 -5.05
N GLY A 270 27.37 4.78 -5.37
CA GLY A 270 28.44 4.62 -4.41
C GLY A 270 28.39 3.28 -3.63
N LYS A 271 29.09 3.24 -2.51
CA LYS A 271 29.09 2.05 -1.62
C LYS A 271 27.89 2.08 -0.68
N PRO A 272 27.31 0.91 -0.34
CA PRO A 272 26.24 0.84 0.63
C PRO A 272 26.75 1.23 2.02
N GLU A 273 25.94 1.97 2.74
CA GLU A 273 26.20 2.37 4.12
C GLU A 273 25.38 1.54 5.10
N TYR A 274 25.94 1.31 6.29
CA TYR A 274 25.22 0.61 7.34
C TYR A 274 24.21 1.55 8.02
N VAL A 275 22.94 1.20 8.00
CA VAL A 275 21.87 1.96 8.65
C VAL A 275 21.73 1.50 10.10
N ALA A 276 22.30 2.27 11.03
CA ALA A 276 22.30 1.93 12.47
C ALA A 276 20.90 2.03 13.11
N LYS A 277 20.05 2.92 12.62
CA LYS A 277 18.69 3.16 13.13
C LYS A 277 17.66 3.04 12.01
N PRO A 278 17.32 1.81 11.59
CA PRO A 278 16.42 1.61 10.44
C PRO A 278 15.04 2.24 10.62
N THR A 279 14.49 2.23 11.84
CA THR A 279 13.20 2.86 12.13
C THR A 279 13.20 4.36 11.80
N ASP A 280 14.23 5.08 12.26
CA ASP A 280 14.35 6.51 11.99
C ASP A 280 14.51 6.75 10.47
N TRP A 281 15.34 5.94 9.83
CA TRP A 281 15.59 6.02 8.40
C TRP A 281 14.33 5.79 7.55
N PHE A 282 13.46 4.85 7.91
CA PHE A 282 12.19 4.65 7.21
C PHE A 282 11.28 5.87 7.27
N TRP A 283 11.27 6.55 8.41
CA TRP A 283 10.51 7.79 8.55
C TRP A 283 11.15 8.96 7.82
N ASP A 284 12.46 9.07 7.84
CA ASP A 284 13.20 10.13 7.12
C ASP A 284 12.95 10.04 5.61
N MET A 285 12.92 8.84 5.02
CA MET A 285 12.54 8.64 3.61
C MET A 285 11.12 9.16 3.33
N VAL A 286 10.15 8.75 4.15
CA VAL A 286 8.75 9.16 3.96
C VAL A 286 8.60 10.68 4.07
N PHE A 287 9.25 11.30 5.04
CA PHE A 287 9.17 12.75 5.20
C PHE A 287 9.89 13.51 4.07
N ALA A 288 11.05 13.05 3.67
CA ALA A 288 11.76 13.62 2.52
C ALA A 288 10.90 13.55 1.25
N SER A 289 10.28 12.41 1.00
CA SER A 289 9.37 12.23 -0.15
C SER A 289 8.15 13.15 -0.04
N ASN A 290 7.56 13.29 1.14
CA ASN A 290 6.40 14.15 1.35
C ASN A 290 6.69 15.63 1.06
N THR A 291 7.89 16.12 1.37
CA THR A 291 8.27 17.51 1.06
C THR A 291 8.25 17.81 -0.44
N MET A 292 8.32 16.80 -1.29
CA MET A 292 8.34 16.96 -2.75
C MET A 292 6.95 16.95 -3.38
N VAL A 293 5.88 16.64 -2.63
CA VAL A 293 4.51 16.51 -3.17
C VAL A 293 4.05 17.80 -3.86
N ASP A 294 4.15 18.94 -3.17
CA ASP A 294 3.69 20.21 -3.72
C ASP A 294 4.50 20.64 -4.95
N SER A 295 5.79 20.38 -4.96
CA SER A 295 6.67 20.66 -6.10
C SER A 295 6.25 19.82 -7.31
N LEU A 296 6.04 18.52 -7.12
CA LEU A 296 5.62 17.60 -8.18
C LEU A 296 4.27 18.00 -8.78
N LEU A 297 3.28 18.28 -7.94
CA LEU A 297 1.96 18.73 -8.38
C LEU A 297 2.02 20.09 -9.11
N THR A 298 2.88 21.00 -8.64
CA THR A 298 3.05 22.33 -9.26
C THR A 298 3.70 22.24 -10.63
N ILE A 299 4.76 21.45 -10.76
CA ILE A 299 5.51 21.26 -12.02
C ILE A 299 4.58 20.59 -13.06
N GLU A 300 3.90 19.51 -12.69
CA GLU A 300 3.01 18.79 -13.61
C GLU A 300 1.84 19.69 -14.08
N ARG A 301 1.27 20.49 -13.19
CA ARG A 301 0.21 21.45 -13.55
C ARG A 301 0.72 22.51 -14.53
N ALA A 302 1.88 23.09 -14.27
CA ALA A 302 2.50 24.08 -15.15
C ALA A 302 2.80 23.46 -16.53
N LEU A 303 3.29 22.23 -16.57
CA LEU A 303 3.55 21.49 -17.78
C LEU A 303 2.26 21.28 -18.59
N ARG A 304 1.18 20.81 -17.97
CA ARG A 304 -0.12 20.64 -18.63
C ARG A 304 -0.70 21.94 -19.20
N MET A 305 -0.49 23.05 -18.51
CA MET A 305 -1.00 24.36 -18.96
C MET A 305 -0.20 24.94 -20.14
N THR A 306 1.07 24.65 -20.23
CA THR A 306 1.98 25.24 -21.21
C THR A 306 2.20 24.35 -22.42
N PHE A 307 2.11 23.02 -22.28
CA PHE A 307 2.31 22.08 -23.37
C PHE A 307 1.02 21.93 -24.20
N PRO A 308 1.10 21.88 -25.56
CA PRO A 308 -0.06 21.76 -26.43
C PRO A 308 -0.95 20.56 -26.05
N PRO A 309 -2.26 20.73 -25.82
CA PRO A 309 -3.14 19.65 -25.35
C PRO A 309 -3.21 18.42 -26.28
N ASP A 310 -3.15 18.64 -27.59
CA ASP A 310 -3.16 17.61 -28.63
C ASP A 310 -1.87 16.77 -28.69
N ARG A 311 -0.82 17.22 -27.99
CA ARG A 311 0.47 16.54 -27.91
C ARG A 311 0.79 15.98 -26.51
N GLN A 312 -0.14 16.07 -25.56
CA GLN A 312 0.05 15.54 -24.20
C GLN A 312 -0.14 14.03 -24.14
N SER A 313 -1.00 13.45 -24.98
CA SER A 313 -1.33 12.02 -24.99
C SER A 313 -1.16 11.43 -26.39
N CYS A 314 -0.50 10.28 -26.45
CA CYS A 314 -0.21 9.55 -27.68
C CYS A 314 -0.76 8.12 -27.59
N PRO A 315 -1.15 7.50 -28.75
CA PRO A 315 -1.40 6.06 -28.78
C PRO A 315 -0.15 5.27 -28.39
N ASP A 316 -0.31 4.33 -27.50
CA ASP A 316 0.73 3.40 -27.05
C ASP A 316 0.16 1.98 -27.04
N MET A 317 0.98 0.96 -27.23
CA MET A 317 0.57 -0.43 -27.21
C MET A 317 0.98 -1.07 -25.89
N ARG A 318 0.01 -1.43 -25.06
CA ARG A 318 0.25 -2.09 -23.76
C ARG A 318 -0.51 -3.43 -23.72
N ASN A 319 0.23 -4.50 -23.50
CA ASN A 319 -0.35 -5.87 -23.47
C ASN A 319 -1.24 -6.19 -24.67
N GLY A 320 -0.80 -5.76 -25.89
CA GLY A 320 -1.54 -5.99 -27.12
C GLY A 320 -2.78 -5.11 -27.32
N ARG A 321 -2.99 -4.08 -26.49
CA ARG A 321 -4.09 -3.12 -26.59
C ARG A 321 -3.59 -1.71 -26.83
N ALA A 322 -4.28 -0.98 -27.69
CA ALA A 322 -4.03 0.44 -27.87
C ALA A 322 -4.60 1.21 -26.65
N VAL A 323 -3.77 2.01 -26.01
CA VAL A 323 -4.11 2.91 -24.90
C VAL A 323 -3.60 4.31 -25.20
N LEU A 324 -4.19 5.32 -24.57
CA LEU A 324 -3.61 6.66 -24.54
C LEU A 324 -2.66 6.76 -23.35
N ALA A 325 -1.41 7.12 -23.62
CA ALA A 325 -0.39 7.34 -22.63
C ALA A 325 0.27 8.72 -22.84
N PRO A 326 0.89 9.33 -21.81
CA PRO A 326 1.65 10.56 -21.99
C PRO A 326 2.70 10.40 -23.09
N CYS A 327 2.74 11.36 -24.03
CA CYS A 327 3.72 11.38 -25.13
C CYS A 327 5.14 11.51 -24.59
N ARG A 328 6.14 10.97 -25.31
CA ARG A 328 7.56 11.09 -24.92
C ARG A 328 7.97 12.56 -24.79
N ASP A 329 7.63 13.41 -25.76
CA ASP A 329 8.00 14.84 -25.72
C ASP A 329 7.36 15.57 -24.54
N PHE A 330 6.10 15.26 -24.22
CA PHE A 330 5.42 15.78 -23.03
C PHE A 330 6.08 15.29 -21.73
N SER A 331 6.54 14.04 -21.72
CA SER A 331 7.19 13.45 -20.55
C SER A 331 8.64 13.94 -20.35
N ALA A 332 9.26 14.48 -21.40
CA ALA A 332 10.63 15.01 -21.37
C ALA A 332 10.71 16.51 -21.07
N ALA A 333 9.59 17.23 -21.18
CA ALA A 333 9.51 18.67 -20.95
C ALA A 333 9.45 19.02 -19.47
#